data_4b5e20d4cf17d464c12f5262214e01f6
#
_entry.id   4b5e20d4cf17d464c12f5262214e01f6
#
_cell.length_a   1.000
_cell.length_b   1.000
_cell.length_c   1.000
_cell.angle_alpha   90.00
_cell.angle_beta   90.00
_cell.angle_gamma   90.00
#
_symmetry.space_group_name_H-M   'P 1'
#
loop_
_entity.id
_entity.type
_entity.pdbx_description
1 polymer ?
#
loop_
_entity_poly.entity_id
_entity_poly.type
_entity_poly.pdbx_seq_one_letter_code
_entity_poly.pdbx_strand_id
1 'polypeptide(L)'
;MKMTMKAAAAAVMAVCAASAAHAAGFMLTEQSAGALGRAYAGVGVDGTDISGVYYNPATMTLHPGTQIQAGFVAVGLDLAFEGKDKDGNPIAENGQYNTQAIPHGYISHQLTDSVWLGLAMTVPFGMGTEYDERRKAHRCTPS
;
A
#
# COMPACT_ATOMS: atom_id res chain seq x y z
N MET A 1 -7.45 -23.98 -28.07
CA MET A 1 -8.35 -23.95 -26.91
C MET A 1 -8.99 -22.55 -26.86
N LYS A 2 -10.24 -22.40 -27.32
CA LYS A 2 -10.92 -21.10 -27.33
C LYS A 2 -11.50 -20.86 -25.94
N MET A 3 -10.79 -20.13 -25.11
CA MET A 3 -11.33 -19.61 -23.87
C MET A 3 -12.46 -18.64 -24.22
N THR A 4 -13.68 -18.90 -23.85
CA THR A 4 -14.80 -18.01 -24.17
C THR A 4 -14.63 -16.71 -23.39
N MET A 5 -14.92 -15.57 -24.00
CA MET A 5 -14.83 -14.23 -23.39
C MET A 5 -15.55 -14.14 -22.03
N LYS A 6 -16.60 -14.97 -21.85
CA LYS A 6 -17.30 -15.12 -20.56
C LYS A 6 -16.45 -15.74 -19.46
N ALA A 7 -15.60 -16.72 -19.78
CA ALA A 7 -14.71 -17.35 -18.79
C ALA A 7 -13.57 -16.39 -18.39
N ALA A 8 -13.04 -15.62 -19.34
CA ALA A 8 -12.05 -14.59 -19.02
C ALA A 8 -12.64 -13.47 -18.15
N ALA A 9 -13.84 -12.99 -18.45
CA ALA A 9 -14.53 -11.98 -17.63
C ALA A 9 -14.84 -12.51 -16.21
N ALA A 10 -15.28 -13.77 -16.09
CA ALA A 10 -15.53 -14.38 -14.78
C ALA A 10 -14.24 -14.55 -13.95
N ALA A 11 -13.13 -14.91 -14.59
CA ALA A 11 -11.84 -15.01 -13.91
C ALA A 11 -11.34 -13.66 -13.40
N VAL A 12 -11.46 -12.59 -14.20
CA VAL A 12 -11.11 -11.23 -13.79
C VAL A 12 -11.99 -10.76 -12.62
N MET A 13 -13.31 -11.00 -12.69
CA MET A 13 -14.23 -10.66 -11.59
C MET A 13 -13.91 -11.44 -10.30
N ALA A 14 -13.52 -12.72 -10.40
CA ALA A 14 -13.17 -13.52 -9.24
C ALA A 14 -11.87 -13.02 -8.57
N VAL A 15 -10.88 -12.59 -9.34
CA VAL A 15 -9.63 -12.01 -8.81
C VAL A 15 -9.90 -10.65 -8.14
N CYS A 16 -10.76 -9.82 -8.73
CA CYS A 16 -11.14 -8.53 -8.12
C CYS A 16 -11.96 -8.70 -6.84
N ALA A 17 -12.80 -9.75 -6.74
CA ALA A 17 -13.59 -10.02 -5.55
C ALA A 17 -12.76 -10.56 -4.37
N ALA A 18 -11.67 -11.27 -4.65
CA ALA A 18 -10.80 -11.83 -3.61
C ALA A 18 -9.99 -10.76 -2.84
N SER A 19 -9.81 -9.57 -3.41
CA SER A 19 -9.06 -8.47 -2.80
C SER A 19 -9.89 -7.58 -1.85
N ALA A 20 -11.21 -7.79 -1.75
CA ALA A 20 -12.11 -6.89 -1.02
C ALA A 20 -12.24 -7.18 0.50
N ALA A 21 -11.54 -8.18 1.04
CA ALA A 21 -11.88 -8.73 2.36
C ALA A 21 -10.99 -8.30 3.54
N HIS A 22 -10.00 -7.46 3.35
CA HIS A 22 -9.10 -7.04 4.44
C HIS A 22 -9.07 -5.52 4.60
N ALA A 23 -10.05 -4.99 5.33
CA ALA A 23 -9.99 -3.62 5.82
C ALA A 23 -8.96 -3.54 6.95
N ALA A 24 -7.70 -3.29 6.63
CA ALA A 24 -6.69 -2.90 7.60
C ALA A 24 -6.92 -1.44 8.00
N GLY A 25 -6.77 -1.12 9.28
CA GLY A 25 -7.05 0.22 9.82
C GLY A 25 -6.12 1.32 9.32
N PHE A 26 -5.03 0.98 8.63
CA PHE A 26 -4.05 1.94 8.10
C PHE A 26 -3.83 1.71 6.61
N MET A 27 -4.21 2.71 5.82
CA MET A 27 -3.88 2.78 4.41
C MET A 27 -2.51 3.45 4.25
N LEU A 28 -1.61 2.79 3.53
CA LEU A 28 -0.30 3.34 3.19
C LEU A 28 -0.43 4.18 1.92
N THR A 29 0.07 5.40 1.96
CA THR A 29 0.12 6.30 0.80
C THR A 29 1.45 6.20 0.06
N GLU A 30 2.45 5.57 0.66
CA GLU A 30 3.85 5.50 0.23
C GLU A 30 4.05 4.50 -0.92
N GLN A 31 3.27 4.68 -2.01
CA GLN A 31 3.25 3.76 -3.15
C GLN A 31 4.33 4.07 -4.20
N SER A 32 5.09 5.15 -4.05
CA SER A 32 6.21 5.50 -4.93
C SER A 32 7.20 6.43 -4.22
N ALA A 33 8.48 6.09 -4.29
CA ALA A 33 9.54 6.97 -3.78
C ALA A 33 9.64 8.27 -4.58
N GLY A 34 9.43 8.22 -5.90
CA GLY A 34 9.42 9.40 -6.76
C GLY A 34 8.24 10.33 -6.46
N ALA A 35 7.05 9.78 -6.28
CA ALA A 35 5.87 10.54 -5.90
C ALA A 35 5.99 11.13 -4.48
N LEU A 36 6.56 10.37 -3.53
CA LEU A 36 6.84 10.83 -2.17
C LEU A 36 7.74 12.07 -2.17
N GLY A 37 8.80 12.07 -2.98
CA GLY A 37 9.71 13.22 -3.11
C GLY A 37 9.03 14.50 -3.58
N ARG A 38 7.84 14.41 -4.20
CA ARG A 38 6.98 15.52 -4.62
C ARG A 38 5.77 15.72 -3.71
N ALA A 39 5.74 15.08 -2.55
CA ALA A 39 4.56 15.03 -1.67
C ALA A 39 3.27 14.63 -2.40
N TYR A 40 3.38 13.72 -3.39
CA TYR A 40 2.30 13.24 -4.25
C TYR A 40 1.61 14.31 -5.11
N ALA A 41 2.23 15.49 -5.25
CA ALA A 41 1.68 16.54 -6.11
C ALA A 41 1.61 16.06 -7.57
N GLY A 42 0.41 16.14 -8.16
CA GLY A 42 0.15 15.79 -9.56
C GLY A 42 0.12 14.29 -9.86
N VAL A 43 0.28 13.41 -8.88
CA VAL A 43 0.50 11.96 -9.10
C VAL A 43 -0.57 11.27 -9.95
N GLY A 44 -1.79 11.77 -9.98
CA GLY A 44 -2.88 11.20 -10.77
C GLY A 44 -3.07 11.83 -12.16
N VAL A 45 -2.24 12.80 -12.54
CA VAL A 45 -2.45 13.59 -13.77
C VAL A 45 -1.15 13.93 -14.50
N ASP A 46 0.00 13.85 -13.86
CA ASP A 46 1.29 14.14 -14.50
C ASP A 46 1.95 12.87 -15.06
N GLY A 47 2.87 13.05 -15.98
CA GLY A 47 3.64 11.98 -16.62
C GLY A 47 5.06 11.88 -16.04
N THR A 48 5.30 12.28 -14.81
CA THR A 48 6.66 12.30 -14.24
C THR A 48 7.19 10.90 -13.99
N ASP A 49 6.33 9.99 -13.55
CA ASP A 49 6.64 8.57 -13.39
C ASP A 49 5.38 7.70 -13.54
N ILE A 50 5.56 6.40 -13.81
CA ILE A 50 4.44 5.49 -14.06
C ILE A 50 3.68 5.07 -12.81
N SER A 51 4.08 5.49 -11.62
CA SER A 51 3.33 5.21 -10.40
C SER A 51 1.95 5.86 -10.36
N GLY A 52 1.74 6.85 -11.21
CA GLY A 52 0.42 7.44 -11.45
C GLY A 52 -0.65 6.42 -11.78
N VAL A 53 -0.29 5.28 -12.37
CA VAL A 53 -1.17 4.14 -12.68
C VAL A 53 -1.94 3.64 -11.45
N TYR A 54 -1.35 3.70 -10.26
CA TYR A 54 -2.01 3.31 -9.03
C TYR A 54 -3.22 4.19 -8.70
N TYR A 55 -3.10 5.49 -8.96
CA TYR A 55 -4.14 6.48 -8.65
C TYR A 55 -5.10 6.69 -9.81
N ASN A 56 -4.57 6.69 -11.03
CA ASN A 56 -5.33 6.91 -12.25
C ASN A 56 -4.70 6.12 -13.42
N PRO A 57 -5.29 4.99 -13.83
CA PRO A 57 -4.77 4.19 -14.92
C PRO A 57 -4.62 4.94 -16.25
N ALA A 58 -5.36 6.05 -16.45
CA ALA A 58 -5.24 6.85 -17.67
C ALA A 58 -3.86 7.51 -17.81
N THR A 59 -3.09 7.65 -16.74
CA THR A 59 -1.71 8.18 -16.81
C THR A 59 -0.78 7.31 -17.63
N MET A 60 -1.11 6.03 -17.86
CA MET A 60 -0.34 5.18 -18.78
C MET A 60 -0.22 5.80 -20.18
N THR A 61 -1.23 6.53 -20.63
CA THR A 61 -1.22 7.16 -21.97
C THR A 61 -0.17 8.26 -22.12
N LEU A 62 0.39 8.75 -21.02
CA LEU A 62 1.47 9.74 -21.00
C LEU A 62 2.85 9.09 -21.20
N HIS A 63 2.91 7.75 -21.19
CA HIS A 63 4.14 6.97 -21.26
C HIS A 63 4.13 6.05 -22.48
N PRO A 64 4.66 6.48 -23.64
CA PRO A 64 4.69 5.65 -24.84
C PRO A 64 5.65 4.47 -24.68
N GLY A 65 5.35 3.39 -25.41
CA GLY A 65 6.16 2.18 -25.45
C GLY A 65 6.03 1.33 -24.17
N THR A 66 7.15 0.76 -23.71
CA THR A 66 7.21 -0.05 -22.49
C THR A 66 7.94 0.69 -21.41
N GLN A 67 7.32 0.84 -20.25
CA GLN A 67 7.89 1.46 -19.07
C GLN A 67 7.89 0.48 -17.90
N ILE A 68 8.98 0.45 -17.17
CA ILE A 68 9.14 -0.36 -15.94
C ILE A 68 9.72 0.51 -14.84
N GLN A 69 9.09 0.48 -13.68
CA GLN A 69 9.56 1.16 -12.49
C GLN A 69 9.47 0.22 -11.30
N ALA A 70 10.51 0.18 -10.48
CA ALA A 70 10.51 -0.54 -9.23
C ALA A 70 11.27 0.24 -8.17
N GLY A 71 10.88 0.08 -6.91
CA GLY A 71 11.51 0.74 -5.80
C GLY A 71 10.96 0.28 -4.46
N PHE A 72 11.42 0.95 -3.41
CA PHE A 72 10.86 0.78 -2.07
C PHE A 72 10.89 2.10 -1.31
N VAL A 73 10.02 2.24 -0.34
CA VAL A 73 10.01 3.32 0.63
C VAL A 73 10.28 2.71 2.00
N ALA A 74 11.25 3.25 2.74
CA ALA A 74 11.50 2.84 4.12
C ALA A 74 10.77 3.80 5.06
N VAL A 75 9.85 3.27 5.86
CA VAL A 75 9.07 4.02 6.86
C VAL A 75 9.53 3.61 8.25
N GLY A 76 10.09 4.54 8.99
CA GLY A 76 10.42 4.37 10.40
C GLY A 76 9.31 4.96 11.26
N LEU A 77 8.77 4.15 12.19
CA LEU A 77 7.76 4.59 13.13
C LEU A 77 8.40 4.74 14.52
N ASP A 78 8.29 5.93 15.07
CA ASP A 78 8.59 6.21 16.48
C ASP A 78 7.27 6.50 17.20
N LEU A 79 6.84 5.56 18.02
CA LEU A 79 5.59 5.66 18.75
C LEU A 79 5.92 5.74 20.25
N ALA A 80 5.67 6.89 20.87
CA ALA A 80 5.67 7.03 22.31
C ALA A 80 4.24 6.96 22.84
N PHE A 81 4.05 6.20 23.90
CA PHE A 81 2.77 6.14 24.61
C PHE A 81 2.95 6.62 26.05
N GLU A 82 2.17 7.60 26.43
CA GLU A 82 2.04 8.06 27.81
C GLU A 82 0.60 7.90 28.26
N GLY A 83 0.41 7.32 29.43
CA GLY A 83 -0.93 7.10 29.99
C GLY A 83 -0.89 6.81 31.47
N LYS A 84 -2.03 6.40 32.01
CA LYS A 84 -2.17 5.90 33.38
C LYS A 84 -2.80 4.52 33.36
N ASP A 85 -2.38 3.66 34.27
CA ASP A 85 -3.06 2.39 34.50
C ASP A 85 -4.41 2.58 35.23
N LYS A 86 -5.12 1.49 35.47
CA LYS A 86 -6.41 1.51 36.18
C LYS A 86 -6.27 1.97 37.64
N ASP A 87 -5.08 1.91 38.18
CA ASP A 87 -4.76 2.30 39.57
C ASP A 87 -4.23 3.75 39.66
N GLY A 88 -4.18 4.44 38.49
CA GLY A 88 -3.76 5.84 38.39
C GLY A 88 -2.26 6.06 38.27
N ASN A 89 -1.45 4.99 38.22
CA ASN A 89 0.00 5.11 38.07
C ASN A 89 0.40 5.51 36.67
N PRO A 90 1.40 6.37 36.49
CA PRO A 90 1.85 6.76 35.15
C PRO A 90 2.51 5.58 34.41
N ILE A 91 2.15 5.38 33.18
CA ILE A 91 2.78 4.44 32.26
C ILE A 91 3.38 5.24 31.12
N ALA A 92 4.68 5.12 30.92
CA ALA A 92 5.36 5.64 29.75
C ALA A 92 6.09 4.49 29.07
N GLU A 93 5.83 4.30 27.76
CA GLU A 93 6.58 3.34 26.94
C GLU A 93 7.09 4.08 25.72
N ASN A 94 8.39 4.00 25.52
CA ASN A 94 8.99 4.36 24.25
C ASN A 94 8.74 3.21 23.29
N GLY A 95 8.08 3.51 22.17
CA GLY A 95 7.77 2.53 21.15
C GLY A 95 9.05 1.93 20.54
N GLN A 96 8.94 0.69 20.12
CA GLN A 96 10.03 0.07 19.39
C GLN A 96 10.12 0.68 18.00
N TYR A 97 11.32 1.12 17.62
CA TYR A 97 11.65 1.50 16.27
C TYR A 97 11.52 0.28 15.35
N ASN A 98 10.49 0.22 14.56
CA ASN A 98 10.36 -0.79 13.53
C ASN A 98 10.36 -0.11 12.17
N THR A 99 11.46 -0.27 11.43
CA THR A 99 11.54 0.24 10.06
C THR A 99 10.96 -0.79 9.12
N GLN A 100 9.89 -0.41 8.43
CA GLN A 100 9.23 -1.23 7.41
C GLN A 100 9.66 -0.76 6.02
N ALA A 101 10.01 -1.71 5.16
CA ALA A 101 10.23 -1.47 3.75
C ALA A 101 8.96 -1.76 2.96
N ILE A 102 8.47 -0.77 2.24
CA ILE A 102 7.27 -0.86 1.40
C ILE A 102 7.73 -0.96 -0.05
N PRO A 103 7.79 -2.17 -0.64
CA PRO A 103 8.15 -2.35 -2.03
C PRO A 103 7.01 -1.90 -2.95
N HIS A 104 7.38 -1.38 -4.12
CA HIS A 104 6.44 -1.04 -5.18
C HIS A 104 7.03 -1.34 -6.55
N GLY A 105 6.19 -1.70 -7.51
CA GLY A 105 6.60 -1.97 -8.87
C GLY A 105 5.46 -1.71 -9.86
N TYR A 106 5.81 -1.17 -11.02
CA TYR A 106 4.88 -0.80 -12.08
C TYR A 106 5.44 -1.20 -13.43
N ILE A 107 4.57 -1.73 -14.27
CA ILE A 107 4.87 -2.00 -15.68
C ILE A 107 3.72 -1.42 -16.49
N SER A 108 4.06 -0.67 -17.52
CA SER A 108 3.10 -0.15 -18.52
C SER A 108 3.60 -0.48 -19.91
N HIS A 109 2.71 -0.89 -20.78
CA HIS A 109 3.02 -1.19 -22.17
C HIS A 109 1.92 -0.67 -23.10
N GLN A 110 2.35 0.10 -24.10
CA GLN A 110 1.49 0.56 -25.16
C GLN A 110 1.34 -0.54 -26.22
N LEU A 111 0.13 -1.10 -26.37
CA LEU A 111 -0.16 -2.11 -27.37
C LEU A 111 -0.48 -1.50 -28.73
N THR A 112 -1.23 -0.38 -28.72
CA THR A 112 -1.61 0.38 -29.90
C THR A 112 -1.69 1.86 -29.54
N ASP A 113 -1.95 2.74 -30.50
CA ASP A 113 -2.13 4.18 -30.23
C ASP A 113 -3.31 4.50 -29.28
N SER A 114 -4.18 3.54 -29.04
CA SER A 114 -5.39 3.73 -28.23
C SER A 114 -5.52 2.73 -27.07
N VAL A 115 -4.58 1.78 -26.91
CA VAL A 115 -4.68 0.71 -25.93
C VAL A 115 -3.36 0.54 -25.16
N TRP A 116 -3.44 0.62 -23.85
CA TRP A 116 -2.34 0.35 -22.93
C TRP A 116 -2.71 -0.79 -21.98
N LEU A 117 -1.70 -1.56 -21.60
CA LEU A 117 -1.77 -2.52 -20.49
C LEU A 117 -0.83 -2.09 -19.38
N GLY A 118 -1.28 -2.24 -18.16
CA GLY A 118 -0.47 -1.96 -16.97
C GLY A 118 -0.64 -3.00 -15.88
N LEU A 119 0.41 -3.19 -15.11
CA LEU A 119 0.43 -4.00 -13.90
C LEU A 119 1.10 -3.19 -12.79
N ALA A 120 0.48 -3.18 -11.61
CA ALA A 120 1.03 -2.59 -10.41
C ALA A 120 1.16 -3.66 -9.31
N MET A 121 2.28 -3.68 -8.63
CA MET A 121 2.51 -4.40 -7.39
C MET A 121 2.75 -3.36 -6.29
N THR A 122 1.87 -3.32 -5.31
CA THR A 122 1.91 -2.34 -4.22
C THR A 122 1.48 -2.97 -2.91
N VAL A 123 1.82 -2.32 -1.81
CA VAL A 123 1.42 -2.73 -0.45
C VAL A 123 0.51 -1.64 0.11
N PRO A 124 -0.79 -1.67 -0.19
CA PRO A 124 -1.72 -0.61 0.22
C PRO A 124 -2.03 -0.61 1.73
N PHE A 125 -1.80 -1.73 2.41
CA PHE A 125 -2.04 -1.90 3.84
C PHE A 125 -0.90 -2.70 4.46
N GLY A 126 -0.53 -2.44 5.71
CA GLY A 126 0.52 -3.27 6.30
C GLY A 126 1.26 -2.66 7.48
N MET A 127 0.62 -1.82 8.28
CA MET A 127 1.23 -1.34 9.53
C MET A 127 0.64 -2.08 10.73
N GLY A 128 1.51 -2.55 11.63
CA GLY A 128 1.17 -3.13 12.91
C GLY A 128 2.05 -2.53 14.01
N THR A 129 1.50 -2.35 15.19
CA THR A 129 2.24 -1.97 16.39
C THR A 129 2.33 -3.16 17.31
N GLU A 130 3.54 -3.52 17.73
CA GLU A 130 3.78 -4.50 18.77
C GLU A 130 4.00 -3.78 20.10
N TYR A 131 3.25 -4.20 21.11
CA TYR A 131 3.44 -3.77 22.49
C TYR A 131 4.08 -4.89 23.31
N ASP A 132 4.88 -4.55 24.33
CA ASP A 132 5.53 -5.52 25.20
C ASP A 132 4.50 -6.50 25.81
N GLU A 133 4.88 -7.78 25.92
CA GLU A 133 4.00 -8.86 26.38
C GLU A 133 3.44 -8.65 27.79
N ARG A 134 4.11 -7.85 28.63
CA ARG A 134 3.63 -7.51 29.97
C ARG A 134 2.25 -6.84 29.97
N ARG A 135 1.88 -6.13 28.90
CA ARG A 135 0.55 -5.53 28.77
C ARG A 135 -0.54 -6.51 28.36
N LYS A 136 -0.19 -7.58 27.66
CA LYS A 136 -1.17 -8.61 27.29
C LYS A 136 -1.73 -9.30 28.55
N ALA A 137 -0.90 -9.52 29.58
CA ALA A 137 -1.30 -10.13 30.83
C ALA A 137 -2.31 -9.27 31.64
N HIS A 138 -2.21 -7.95 31.60
CA HIS A 138 -3.13 -7.07 32.32
C HIS A 138 -4.50 -6.88 31.64
N ARG A 139 -4.62 -7.22 30.35
CA ARG A 139 -5.88 -7.07 29.59
C ARG A 139 -6.79 -8.29 29.68
N CYS A 140 -6.30 -9.43 30.17
CA CYS A 140 -6.99 -10.71 30.17
C CYS A 140 -7.40 -11.23 31.54
N THR A 141 -7.32 -10.46 32.63
CA THR A 141 -7.92 -10.86 33.91
C THR A 141 -9.35 -10.33 33.98
N PRO A 142 -10.37 -11.20 33.78
CA PRO A 142 -11.75 -10.83 34.10
C PRO A 142 -11.84 -10.63 35.61
N SER A 143 -12.39 -9.51 36.04
CA SER A 143 -12.80 -9.21 37.41
C SER A 143 -13.98 -10.06 37.83
#